data_d2651dbeb33bae42265b7ba7f2ebed3b
#
_entry.id   d2651dbeb33bae42265b7ba7f2ebed3b
#
_cell.length_a   1.000
_cell.length_b   1.000
_cell.length_c   1.000
_cell.angle_alpha   90.00
_cell.angle_beta   90.00
_cell.angle_gamma   90.00
#
_symmetry.space_group_name_H-M   'P 1'
#
loop_
_entity.id
_entity.type
_entity.pdbx_description
1 polymer ?
#
loop_
_entity_poly.entity_id
_entity_poly.type
_entity_poly.pdbx_seq_one_letter_code
_entity_poly.pdbx_strand_id
1 'polypeptide(L)'
;MKLLQVIPYFCFGGAETMCENLTYALRELGHDVVVVSLFDERTEISDRMEAAGVRIRYLSKKPGLDMSVVPKLTKIFREERPDVVHTHLNVILYAVMAARLAGGIPCVHTVHNVAKVEAEGAAQAILNRFYYHRGWSVPV
;
A
#
# COMPACT_ATOMS: atom_id res chain seq x y z
N MET A 1 3.41 -17.38 -1.37
CA MET A 1 3.16 -16.17 -2.18
C MET A 1 3.99 -15.02 -1.65
N LYS A 2 4.32 -14.08 -2.50
CA LYS A 2 4.95 -12.82 -2.09
C LYS A 2 3.93 -11.69 -2.12
N LEU A 3 3.71 -11.05 -1.00
CA LEU A 3 2.78 -9.93 -0.85
C LEU A 3 3.55 -8.64 -0.59
N LEU A 4 3.06 -7.55 -1.17
CA LEU A 4 3.62 -6.24 -0.91
C LEU A 4 2.51 -5.33 -0.41
N GLN A 5 2.60 -4.89 0.86
CA GLN A 5 1.67 -3.95 1.44
C GLN A 5 2.16 -2.51 1.23
N VAL A 6 1.28 -1.61 0.84
CA VAL A 6 1.59 -0.18 0.66
C VAL A 6 0.72 0.63 1.59
N ILE A 7 1.36 1.46 2.41
CA ILE A 7 0.72 2.34 3.40
C ILE A 7 1.33 3.76 3.29
N PRO A 8 0.58 4.82 3.61
CA PRO A 8 1.18 6.17 3.54
C PRO A 8 2.31 6.34 4.57
N TYR A 9 2.04 6.03 5.80
CA TYR A 9 2.95 6.15 6.96
C TYR A 9 2.50 5.22 8.07
N PHE A 10 3.31 5.06 9.11
CA PHE A 10 2.95 4.34 10.33
C PHE A 10 2.71 5.35 11.46
N CYS A 11 1.44 5.67 11.74
CA CYS A 11 1.06 6.37 12.96
C CYS A 11 0.20 5.45 13.85
N PHE A 12 -0.24 5.95 14.99
CA PHE A 12 -1.13 5.20 15.87
C PHE A 12 -2.57 5.26 15.35
N GLY A 13 -2.92 4.35 14.46
CA GLY A 13 -4.26 4.24 13.88
C GLY A 13 -4.67 2.80 13.59
N GLY A 14 -5.94 2.61 13.26
CA GLY A 14 -6.49 1.27 12.98
C GLY A 14 -5.91 0.63 11.72
N ALA A 15 -5.65 1.43 10.69
CA ALA A 15 -5.10 0.95 9.43
C ALA A 15 -3.66 0.45 9.58
N GLU A 16 -2.85 1.16 10.35
CA GLU A 16 -1.46 0.84 10.61
C GLU A 16 -1.34 -0.42 11.49
N THR A 17 -2.14 -0.49 12.54
CA THR A 17 -2.23 -1.69 13.39
C THR A 17 -2.72 -2.90 12.59
N MET A 18 -3.69 -2.70 11.69
CA MET A 18 -4.16 -3.76 10.82
C MET A 18 -3.08 -4.22 9.84
N CYS A 19 -2.35 -3.29 9.21
CA CYS A 19 -1.23 -3.60 8.33
C CYS A 19 -0.15 -4.42 9.05
N GLU A 20 0.19 -4.03 10.27
CA GLU A 20 1.14 -4.76 11.12
C GLU A 20 0.66 -6.19 11.43
N ASN A 21 -0.56 -6.32 11.99
CA ASN A 21 -1.11 -7.63 12.37
C ASN A 21 -1.25 -8.56 11.17
N LEU A 22 -1.71 -8.03 10.04
CA LEU A 22 -1.82 -8.78 8.80
C LEU A 22 -0.43 -9.24 8.29
N THR A 23 0.58 -8.37 8.41
CA THR A 23 1.96 -8.74 8.07
C THR A 23 2.44 -9.94 8.87
N TYR A 24 2.25 -9.93 10.18
CA TYR A 24 2.65 -11.05 11.04
C TYR A 24 1.88 -12.32 10.73
N ALA A 25 0.55 -12.25 10.63
CA ALA A 25 -0.28 -13.40 10.31
C ALA A 25 0.09 -14.04 8.96
N LEU A 26 0.34 -13.24 7.93
CA LEU A 26 0.76 -13.73 6.63
C LEU A 26 2.14 -14.39 6.66
N ARG A 27 3.08 -13.85 7.44
CA ARG A 27 4.41 -14.45 7.63
C ARG A 27 4.34 -15.76 8.39
N GLU A 28 3.49 -15.88 9.42
CA GLU A 28 3.23 -17.13 10.14
C GLU A 28 2.66 -18.22 9.21
N LEU A 29 1.87 -17.82 8.21
CA LEU A 29 1.37 -18.72 7.16
C LEU A 29 2.42 -19.05 6.08
N GLY A 30 3.66 -18.59 6.23
CA GLY A 30 4.76 -18.89 5.31
C GLY A 30 4.81 -17.99 4.07
N HIS A 31 4.14 -16.86 4.07
CA HIS A 31 4.21 -15.89 2.96
C HIS A 31 5.39 -14.93 3.13
N ASP A 32 6.00 -14.53 2.02
CA ASP A 32 7.00 -13.44 2.00
C ASP A 32 6.28 -12.10 1.93
N VAL A 33 6.43 -11.26 2.93
CA VAL A 33 5.76 -9.96 3.03
C VAL A 33 6.77 -8.84 3.08
N VAL A 34 6.61 -7.87 2.19
CA VAL A 34 7.35 -6.60 2.17
C VAL A 34 6.36 -5.47 2.40
N VAL A 35 6.73 -4.48 3.20
CA VAL A 35 5.91 -3.30 3.43
C VAL A 35 6.59 -2.08 2.81
N VAL A 36 5.80 -1.22 2.18
CA VAL A 36 6.28 0.06 1.63
C VAL A 36 5.53 1.20 2.30
N SER A 37 6.27 2.06 2.99
CA SER A 37 5.79 3.33 3.50
C SER A 37 6.08 4.44 2.50
N LEU A 38 5.09 5.27 2.17
CA LEU A 38 5.33 6.38 1.24
C LEU A 38 6.15 7.50 1.88
N PHE A 39 5.96 7.75 3.17
CA PHE A 39 6.74 8.72 3.94
C PHE A 39 7.84 8.03 4.75
N ASP A 40 8.84 8.80 5.16
CA ASP A 40 10.04 8.30 5.86
C ASP A 40 9.90 8.30 7.39
N GLU A 41 8.76 8.72 7.90
CA GLU A 41 8.53 8.79 9.35
C GLU A 41 8.62 7.40 9.98
N ARG A 42 9.51 7.26 10.95
CA ARG A 42 9.65 6.07 11.78
C ARG A 42 8.83 6.23 13.05
N THR A 43 8.20 5.15 13.45
CA THR A 43 7.35 5.09 14.65
C THR A 43 7.60 3.78 15.39
N GLU A 44 7.08 3.67 16.61
CA GLU A 44 7.16 2.41 17.36
C GLU A 44 6.62 1.20 16.58
N ILE A 45 5.59 1.40 15.74
CA ILE A 45 5.05 0.33 14.89
C ILE A 45 6.09 -0.12 13.87
N SER A 46 6.67 0.81 13.11
CA SER A 46 7.68 0.47 12.11
C SER A 46 8.93 -0.14 12.76
N ASP A 47 9.38 0.39 13.90
CA ASP A 47 10.57 -0.09 14.59
C ASP A 47 10.39 -1.53 15.11
N ARG A 48 9.24 -1.86 15.71
CA ARG A 48 8.99 -3.23 16.16
C ARG A 48 8.76 -4.20 15.02
N MET A 49 8.19 -3.76 13.89
CA MET A 49 8.10 -4.58 12.68
C MET A 49 9.47 -4.90 12.10
N GLU A 50 10.37 -3.91 12.00
CA GLU A 50 11.75 -4.11 11.56
C GLU A 50 12.52 -5.01 12.52
N ALA A 51 12.36 -4.83 13.84
CA ALA A 51 12.94 -5.70 14.86
C ALA A 51 12.46 -7.16 14.76
N ALA A 52 11.21 -7.37 14.30
CA ALA A 52 10.66 -8.69 13.99
C ALA A 52 11.09 -9.23 12.61
N GLY A 53 12.01 -8.55 11.92
CA GLY A 53 12.54 -8.97 10.63
C GLY A 53 11.61 -8.70 9.45
N VAL A 54 10.65 -7.78 9.58
CA VAL A 54 9.85 -7.30 8.44
C VAL A 54 10.68 -6.33 7.61
N ARG A 55 10.71 -6.53 6.30
CA ARG A 55 11.36 -5.60 5.38
C ARG A 55 10.43 -4.42 5.09
N ILE A 56 10.83 -3.22 5.51
CA ILE A 56 10.11 -1.98 5.22
C ILE A 56 10.94 -1.12 4.26
N ARG A 57 10.31 -0.63 3.20
CA ARG A 57 10.91 0.30 2.22
C ARG A 57 10.24 1.66 2.35
N TYR A 58 11.03 2.70 2.45
CA TYR A 58 10.55 4.09 2.60
C TYR A 58 10.80 4.86 1.30
N LEU A 59 9.87 5.72 0.88
CA LEU A 59 9.91 6.38 -0.44
C LEU A 59 10.17 7.88 -0.40
N SER A 60 10.22 8.50 0.76
CA SER A 60 10.42 9.95 0.92
C SER A 60 9.43 10.78 0.09
N LYS A 61 8.13 10.43 0.18
CA LYS A 61 7.07 11.15 -0.51
C LYS A 61 6.96 12.58 0.01
N LYS A 62 6.84 13.54 -0.89
CA LYS A 62 6.56 14.93 -0.53
C LYS A 62 5.08 15.11 -0.15
N PRO A 63 4.77 16.13 0.71
CA PRO A 63 3.38 16.48 1.01
C PRO A 63 2.56 16.78 -0.25
N GLY A 64 1.26 16.49 -0.21
CA GLY A 64 0.36 16.67 -1.34
C GLY A 64 0.50 15.60 -2.42
N LEU A 65 0.09 15.92 -3.64
CA LEU A 65 0.21 15.03 -4.79
C LEU A 65 1.66 14.98 -5.27
N ASP A 66 2.30 13.82 -5.17
CA ASP A 66 3.68 13.61 -5.58
C ASP A 66 3.80 12.44 -6.57
N MET A 67 3.75 12.75 -7.84
CA MET A 67 3.81 11.74 -8.90
C MET A 67 5.19 11.06 -9.01
N SER A 68 6.23 11.57 -8.35
CA SER A 68 7.55 10.91 -8.30
C SER A 68 7.52 9.57 -7.52
N VAL A 69 6.47 9.35 -6.74
CA VAL A 69 6.22 8.09 -6.04
C VAL A 69 5.96 6.94 -7.02
N VAL A 70 5.28 7.19 -8.14
CA VAL A 70 4.92 6.14 -9.11
C VAL A 70 6.15 5.42 -9.68
N PRO A 71 7.17 6.10 -10.25
CA PRO A 71 8.36 5.41 -10.73
C PRO A 71 9.16 4.72 -9.63
N LYS A 72 9.19 5.28 -8.40
CA LYS A 72 9.86 4.65 -7.25
C LYS A 72 9.15 3.33 -6.86
N LEU A 73 7.82 3.35 -6.74
CA LEU A 73 7.01 2.15 -6.49
C LEU A 73 7.16 1.13 -7.62
N THR A 74 7.11 1.58 -8.88
CA THR A 74 7.29 0.70 -10.04
C THR A 74 8.63 -0.03 -9.97
N LYS A 75 9.70 0.66 -9.59
CA LYS A 75 11.02 0.05 -9.39
C LYS A 75 10.97 -1.02 -8.31
N ILE A 76 10.41 -0.71 -7.14
CA ILE A 76 10.27 -1.68 -6.04
C ILE A 76 9.44 -2.90 -6.49
N PHE A 77 8.33 -2.69 -7.18
CA PHE A 77 7.49 -3.80 -7.65
C PHE A 77 8.22 -4.70 -8.65
N ARG A 78 9.08 -4.14 -9.51
CA ARG A 78 9.92 -4.92 -10.42
C ARG A 78 11.04 -5.68 -9.71
N GLU A 79 11.63 -5.09 -8.69
CA GLU A 79 12.67 -5.72 -7.86
C GLU A 79 12.09 -6.86 -7.02
N GLU A 80 10.99 -6.59 -6.32
CA GLU A 80 10.37 -7.53 -5.40
C GLU A 80 9.51 -8.61 -6.10
N ARG A 81 8.95 -8.31 -7.27
CA ARG A 81 8.08 -9.21 -8.04
C ARG A 81 6.95 -9.81 -7.19
N PRO A 82 6.11 -9.00 -6.54
CA PRO A 82 5.05 -9.54 -5.71
C PRO A 82 3.96 -10.20 -6.57
N ASP A 83 3.33 -11.23 -6.01
CA ASP A 83 2.15 -11.88 -6.60
C ASP A 83 0.92 -10.97 -6.47
N VAL A 84 0.85 -10.18 -5.40
CA VAL A 84 -0.24 -9.24 -5.13
C VAL A 84 0.27 -8.01 -4.36
N VAL A 85 -0.30 -6.86 -4.67
CA VAL A 85 -0.11 -5.60 -3.94
C VAL A 85 -1.36 -5.31 -3.12
N HIS A 86 -1.20 -5.13 -1.81
CA HIS A 86 -2.26 -4.75 -0.90
C HIS A 86 -2.08 -3.29 -0.46
N THR A 87 -3.08 -2.47 -0.68
CA THR A 87 -3.03 -1.04 -0.38
C THR A 87 -3.93 -0.67 0.77
N HIS A 88 -3.48 0.26 1.60
CA HIS A 88 -4.21 0.80 2.74
C HIS A 88 -4.33 2.31 2.61
N LEU A 89 -5.48 2.86 2.99
CA LEU A 89 -5.75 4.31 2.97
C LEU A 89 -5.58 4.92 1.55
N ASN A 90 -5.16 6.16 1.47
CA ASN A 90 -5.14 6.98 0.25
C ASN A 90 -3.93 6.75 -0.69
N VAL A 91 -3.35 5.56 -0.69
CA VAL A 91 -2.20 5.23 -1.56
C VAL A 91 -2.58 4.58 -2.90
N ILE A 92 -3.85 4.22 -3.07
CA ILE A 92 -4.35 3.43 -4.19
C ILE A 92 -3.96 4.00 -5.56
N LEU A 93 -4.01 5.32 -5.74
CA LEU A 93 -3.62 6.00 -6.98
C LEU A 93 -2.21 5.61 -7.41
N TYR A 94 -1.24 5.79 -6.51
CA TYR A 94 0.17 5.52 -6.80
C TYR A 94 0.44 4.03 -7.02
N ALA A 95 -0.15 3.19 -6.18
CA ALA A 95 0.08 1.75 -6.21
C ALA A 95 -0.51 1.10 -7.45
N VAL A 96 -1.73 1.45 -7.85
CA VAL A 96 -2.37 0.91 -9.05
C VAL A 96 -1.61 1.33 -10.31
N MET A 97 -1.20 2.59 -10.43
CA MET A 97 -0.39 3.04 -11.55
C MET A 97 0.94 2.30 -11.62
N ALA A 98 1.64 2.19 -10.48
CA ALA A 98 2.91 1.47 -10.40
C ALA A 98 2.77 -0.02 -10.73
N ALA A 99 1.73 -0.69 -10.24
CA ALA A 99 1.44 -2.09 -10.52
C ALA A 99 1.19 -2.34 -12.01
N ARG A 100 0.46 -1.45 -12.67
CA ARG A 100 0.25 -1.51 -14.13
C ARG A 100 1.55 -1.36 -14.90
N LEU A 101 2.38 -0.38 -14.53
CA LEU A 101 3.69 -0.14 -15.15
C LEU A 101 4.71 -1.26 -14.86
N ALA A 102 4.53 -1.99 -13.77
CA ALA A 102 5.40 -3.09 -13.39
C ALA A 102 5.03 -4.44 -14.04
N GLY A 103 3.98 -4.50 -14.85
CA GLY A 103 3.57 -5.72 -15.56
C GLY A 103 2.14 -6.18 -15.26
N GLY A 104 1.32 -5.34 -14.62
CA GLY A 104 -0.09 -5.64 -14.36
C GLY A 104 -0.31 -6.48 -13.10
N ILE A 105 0.45 -6.20 -12.05
CA ILE A 105 0.34 -6.90 -10.77
C ILE A 105 -1.07 -6.69 -10.18
N PRO A 106 -1.75 -7.74 -9.71
CA PRO A 106 -3.05 -7.61 -9.06
C PRO A 106 -2.98 -6.73 -7.80
N CYS A 107 -3.98 -5.86 -7.62
CA CYS A 107 -4.08 -5.00 -6.45
C CYS A 107 -5.34 -5.30 -5.65
N VAL A 108 -5.22 -5.31 -4.34
CA VAL A 108 -6.31 -5.37 -3.36
C VAL A 108 -6.25 -4.11 -2.52
N HIS A 109 -7.39 -3.55 -2.17
CA HIS A 109 -7.46 -2.33 -1.37
C HIS A 109 -8.39 -2.50 -0.17
N THR A 110 -7.85 -2.33 1.04
CA THR A 110 -8.69 -2.27 2.24
C THR A 110 -9.25 -0.87 2.44
N VAL A 111 -10.58 -0.81 2.48
CA VAL A 111 -11.32 0.42 2.79
C VAL A 111 -11.44 0.54 4.31
N HIS A 112 -10.62 1.41 4.92
CA HIS A 112 -10.56 1.60 6.38
C HIS A 112 -11.63 2.54 6.92
N ASN A 113 -12.18 3.41 6.08
CA ASN A 113 -13.19 4.39 6.45
C ASN A 113 -14.54 4.08 5.82
N VAL A 114 -15.61 4.70 6.34
CA VAL A 114 -16.91 4.69 5.63
C VAL A 114 -16.65 5.23 4.22
N ALA A 115 -17.08 4.50 3.20
CA ALA A 115 -16.82 4.80 1.78
C ALA A 115 -17.09 6.27 1.39
N LYS A 116 -17.98 6.95 2.14
CA LYS A 116 -18.30 8.36 1.98
C LYS A 116 -17.16 9.29 2.40
N VAL A 117 -16.33 8.88 3.36
CA VAL A 117 -15.16 9.66 3.85
C VAL A 117 -13.94 9.44 2.95
N GLU A 118 -13.73 8.24 2.43
CA GLU A 118 -12.65 7.97 1.47
C GLU A 118 -12.92 8.59 0.09
N ALA A 119 -14.17 8.92 -0.21
CA ALA A 119 -14.58 9.60 -1.43
C ALA A 119 -14.74 11.12 -1.25
N GLU A 120 -14.18 11.72 -0.20
CA GLU A 120 -14.19 13.18 -0.03
C GLU A 120 -13.44 13.87 -1.16
N GLY A 121 -14.23 14.32 -2.13
CA GLY A 121 -13.81 14.98 -3.35
C GLY A 121 -14.29 14.22 -4.59
N ALA A 122 -15.01 14.93 -5.48
CA ALA A 122 -15.53 14.35 -6.73
C ALA A 122 -14.41 13.67 -7.56
N ALA A 123 -13.21 14.22 -7.54
CA ALA A 123 -12.07 13.65 -8.25
C ALA A 123 -11.64 12.28 -7.70
N GLN A 124 -11.59 12.12 -6.37
CA GLN A 124 -11.24 10.84 -5.75
C GLN A 124 -12.31 9.77 -6.00
N ALA A 125 -13.59 10.14 -5.91
CA ALA A 125 -14.69 9.23 -6.21
C ALA A 125 -14.66 8.75 -7.68
N ILE A 126 -14.36 9.63 -8.62
CA ILE A 126 -14.22 9.28 -10.04
C ILE A 126 -13.03 8.33 -10.24
N LEU A 127 -11.89 8.61 -9.62
CA LEU A 127 -10.70 7.77 -9.70
C LEU A 127 -10.95 6.38 -9.11
N ASN A 128 -11.54 6.29 -7.92
CA ASN A 128 -11.88 5.02 -7.28
C ASN A 128 -12.83 4.20 -8.16
N ARG A 129 -13.89 4.84 -8.69
CA ARG A 129 -14.81 4.20 -9.63
C ARG A 129 -14.07 3.68 -10.86
N PHE A 130 -13.14 4.43 -11.41
CA PHE A 130 -12.36 4.02 -12.57
C PHE A 130 -11.49 2.78 -12.28
N TYR A 131 -10.77 2.75 -11.15
CA TYR A 131 -9.91 1.62 -10.79
C TYR A 131 -10.71 0.35 -10.52
N TYR A 132 -11.81 0.45 -9.80
CA TYR A 132 -12.65 -0.70 -9.45
C TYR A 132 -13.40 -1.25 -10.68
N HIS A 133 -14.00 -0.39 -11.51
CA HIS A 133 -14.67 -0.85 -12.72
C HIS A 133 -13.74 -1.49 -13.75
N ARG A 134 -12.48 -1.10 -13.78
CA ARG A 134 -11.47 -1.71 -14.66
C ARG A 134 -10.86 -2.98 -14.06
N GLY A 135 -11.22 -3.37 -12.86
CA GLY A 135 -10.62 -4.49 -12.15
C GLY A 135 -9.13 -4.31 -11.87
N TRP A 136 -8.67 -3.05 -11.78
CA TRP A 136 -7.26 -2.75 -11.46
C TRP A 136 -6.98 -2.86 -9.97
N SER A 137 -8.01 -2.78 -9.14
CA SER A 137 -7.97 -3.07 -7.72
C SER A 137 -9.30 -3.66 -7.28
N VAL A 138 -9.26 -4.55 -6.30
CA VAL A 138 -10.43 -5.14 -5.66
C VAL A 138 -10.57 -4.56 -4.25
N PRO A 139 -11.68 -3.90 -3.92
CA PRO A 139 -11.93 -3.44 -2.55
C PRO A 139 -12.27 -4.62 -1.63
N VAL A 140 -11.76 -4.57 -0.41
CA VAL A 140 -12.01 -5.54 0.65
C VAL A 140 -12.28 -4.85 1.99
#